data_5a0b55bb662426fb88732f25247cae58
#
_entry.id   5a0b55bb662426fb88732f25247cae58
#
_cell.length_a   1.000
_cell.length_b   1.000
_cell.length_c   1.000
_cell.angle_alpha   90.00
_cell.angle_beta   90.00
_cell.angle_gamma   90.00
#
_symmetry.space_group_name_H-M   'P 1'
#
loop_
_entity.id
_entity.type
_entity.pdbx_description
1 polymer ?
#
loop_
_entity_poly.entity_id
_entity_poly.type
_entity_poly.pdbx_seq_one_letter_code
_entity_poly.pdbx_strand_id
1 'polypeptide(L)'
;MRILKRFDKWMAMVAIVCVAMLTGCGKSANEGESTQGEPKADEAVATETTEAQPESESADEDVAVDEGLGAITGNWKSTLITVSPKGNKANIEDFAQAFCSKYDSYEPNKKMLKYLANPKAFDKEKEVYGVISDVSNGYISSCLWTEIDRFTKMCYWNRKNGHQLVGVFMINGSENEEAENAFLFYDFDPNTNTMTPDMDVCKVVEKVALDKDFADYALELPQKGKDIEVKLYSDNGEDGYDITEKLLKWNGDSFTLVAE
;
A
#
# COMPACT_ATOMS: atom_id res chain seq x y z
N MET A 1 -11.21 -10.01 -27.39
CA MET A 1 -12.52 -9.88 -26.72
C MET A 1 -12.70 -10.89 -25.54
N ARG A 2 -11.70 -11.69 -25.19
CA ARG A 2 -11.68 -12.60 -24.00
C ARG A 2 -10.99 -11.98 -22.77
N ILE A 3 -10.17 -10.95 -22.96
CA ILE A 3 -9.34 -10.34 -21.90
C ILE A 3 -10.17 -9.48 -20.93
N LEU A 4 -11.18 -8.74 -21.42
CA LEU A 4 -12.03 -7.88 -20.57
C LEU A 4 -12.87 -8.62 -19.50
N LYS A 5 -13.22 -9.91 -19.73
CA LYS A 5 -13.98 -10.70 -18.74
C LYS A 5 -13.13 -11.19 -17.55
N ARG A 6 -11.80 -11.20 -17.65
CA ARG A 6 -10.90 -11.60 -16.56
C ARG A 6 -10.81 -10.55 -15.46
N PHE A 7 -10.86 -9.28 -15.83
CA PHE A 7 -10.72 -8.15 -14.91
C PHE A 7 -11.86 -8.04 -13.88
N ASP A 8 -13.11 -8.20 -14.34
CA ASP A 8 -14.30 -8.03 -13.46
C ASP A 8 -14.35 -9.02 -12.28
N LYS A 9 -13.76 -10.22 -12.43
CA LYS A 9 -13.78 -11.24 -11.39
C LYS A 9 -12.63 -11.09 -10.37
N TRP A 10 -11.50 -10.58 -10.81
CA TRP A 10 -10.34 -10.36 -9.95
C TRP A 10 -10.62 -9.26 -8.92
N MET A 11 -11.30 -8.18 -9.33
CA MET A 11 -11.74 -7.09 -8.47
C MET A 11 -12.68 -7.53 -7.35
N ALA A 12 -13.57 -8.47 -7.61
CA ALA A 12 -14.49 -8.97 -6.59
C ALA A 12 -13.79 -9.70 -5.44
N MET A 13 -12.62 -10.29 -5.67
CA MET A 13 -11.88 -11.04 -4.64
C MET A 13 -11.00 -10.15 -3.77
N VAL A 14 -10.34 -9.15 -4.33
CA VAL A 14 -9.46 -8.25 -3.54
C VAL A 14 -10.30 -7.28 -2.69
N ALA A 15 -11.45 -6.83 -3.17
CA ALA A 15 -12.38 -6.01 -2.38
C ALA A 15 -12.89 -6.71 -1.10
N ILE A 16 -13.03 -8.04 -1.11
CA ILE A 16 -13.48 -8.81 0.05
C ILE A 16 -12.42 -8.83 1.17
N VAL A 17 -11.14 -8.84 0.83
CA VAL A 17 -10.06 -8.87 1.84
C VAL A 17 -9.93 -7.52 2.55
N CYS A 18 -10.17 -6.40 1.88
CA CYS A 18 -10.16 -5.07 2.51
C CYS A 18 -11.35 -4.80 3.44
N VAL A 19 -12.53 -5.35 3.15
CA VAL A 19 -13.76 -5.13 3.94
C VAL A 19 -13.77 -5.95 5.24
N ALA A 20 -13.15 -7.11 5.29
CA ALA A 20 -13.14 -7.95 6.49
C ALA A 20 -12.38 -7.32 7.68
N MET A 21 -11.57 -6.27 7.48
CA MET A 21 -10.82 -5.62 8.55
C MET A 21 -11.55 -4.44 9.24
N LEU A 22 -12.73 -4.04 8.76
CA LEU A 22 -13.47 -2.88 9.30
C LEU A 22 -14.51 -3.23 10.40
N THR A 23 -14.74 -4.50 10.71
CA THR A 23 -15.81 -4.91 11.66
C THR A 23 -15.36 -5.12 13.10
N GLY A 24 -14.21 -4.64 13.52
CA GLY A 24 -13.66 -4.85 14.85
C GLY A 24 -13.49 -3.60 15.70
N CYS A 25 -14.51 -2.74 15.87
CA CYS A 25 -14.49 -1.75 16.95
C CYS A 25 -15.83 -1.71 17.68
N GLY A 26 -15.77 -2.15 18.95
CA GLY A 26 -16.88 -2.31 19.84
C GLY A 26 -17.52 -1.00 20.31
N LYS A 27 -18.77 -1.12 20.63
CA LYS A 27 -19.63 -0.14 21.29
C LYS A 27 -19.07 0.29 22.65
N SER A 28 -19.09 1.58 22.91
CA SER A 28 -19.36 2.10 24.25
C SER A 28 -20.38 3.23 24.15
N ALA A 29 -21.52 3.00 24.77
CA ALA A 29 -22.59 3.97 24.96
C ALA A 29 -22.24 4.91 26.10
N ASN A 30 -22.54 6.20 25.96
CA ASN A 30 -22.96 7.01 27.09
C ASN A 30 -23.93 8.11 26.63
N GLU A 31 -25.11 8.08 27.22
CA GLU A 31 -26.20 9.05 27.12
C GLU A 31 -25.87 10.33 27.89
N GLY A 32 -26.32 11.46 27.42
CA GLY A 32 -26.27 12.73 28.14
C GLY A 32 -27.00 13.85 27.41
N GLU A 33 -28.15 14.16 27.90
CA GLU A 33 -29.33 14.94 27.57
C GLU A 33 -29.09 16.47 27.48
N SER A 34 -29.91 17.10 26.52
CA SER A 34 -30.57 18.42 26.63
C SER A 34 -29.72 19.70 26.67
N THR A 35 -29.98 20.72 25.88
CA THR A 35 -31.11 21.65 25.88
C THR A 35 -31.06 22.66 24.73
N GLN A 36 -32.26 23.10 24.35
CA GLN A 36 -32.70 24.13 23.41
C GLN A 36 -32.03 25.50 23.48
N GLY A 37 -32.05 26.22 22.36
CA GLY A 37 -31.88 27.66 22.29
C GLY A 37 -31.82 28.24 20.88
N GLU A 38 -32.97 28.38 20.18
CA GLU A 38 -33.16 29.45 19.18
C GLU A 38 -33.63 30.73 19.91
N PRO A 39 -33.54 31.96 19.40
CA PRO A 39 -33.96 32.37 18.04
C PRO A 39 -33.31 33.64 17.43
N LYS A 40 -33.77 33.87 16.19
CA LYS A 40 -34.10 35.14 15.49
C LYS A 40 -33.07 35.80 14.57
N ALA A 41 -33.65 35.95 13.38
CA ALA A 41 -33.35 36.73 12.21
C ALA A 41 -33.03 38.23 12.47
N ASP A 42 -32.27 38.80 11.54
CA ASP A 42 -32.56 40.12 10.96
C ASP A 42 -32.03 40.24 9.54
N GLU A 43 -32.91 40.80 8.70
CA GLU A 43 -32.72 41.19 7.31
C GLU A 43 -31.75 42.36 7.19
N ALA A 44 -31.02 42.47 6.08
CA ALA A 44 -31.18 43.59 5.13
C ALA A 44 -30.03 43.68 4.08
N VAL A 45 -30.48 43.84 2.85
CA VAL A 45 -30.08 44.78 1.77
C VAL A 45 -28.93 44.37 0.84
N ALA A 46 -29.37 44.20 -0.38
CA ALA A 46 -28.61 44.08 -1.63
C ALA A 46 -27.71 45.29 -1.90
N THR A 47 -26.55 45.05 -2.52
CA THR A 47 -25.95 45.98 -3.47
C THR A 47 -25.26 45.14 -4.59
N GLU A 48 -25.81 45.25 -5.80
CA GLU A 48 -25.14 44.84 -7.04
C GLU A 48 -23.87 45.68 -7.23
N THR A 49 -22.79 45.01 -7.53
CA THR A 49 -21.69 45.64 -8.27
C THR A 49 -21.11 44.60 -9.22
N THR A 50 -21.37 44.82 -10.49
CA THR A 50 -20.75 44.18 -11.64
C THR A 50 -19.31 44.64 -11.73
N GLU A 51 -18.33 43.72 -11.68
CA GLU A 51 -17.05 43.98 -12.34
C GLU A 51 -16.27 42.65 -12.58
N ALA A 52 -15.93 42.54 -13.87
CA ALA A 52 -14.77 41.89 -14.48
C ALA A 52 -14.31 40.50 -13.97
N GLN A 53 -14.57 39.53 -14.81
CA GLN A 53 -13.88 38.23 -14.84
C GLN A 53 -12.38 38.45 -15.15
N PRO A 54 -11.45 37.96 -14.33
CA PRO A 54 -10.13 37.67 -14.82
C PRO A 54 -10.14 36.26 -15.44
N GLU A 55 -9.67 36.19 -16.68
CA GLU A 55 -9.32 34.96 -17.36
C GLU A 55 -8.47 34.09 -16.43
N SER A 56 -8.98 32.91 -16.07
CA SER A 56 -8.18 31.90 -15.39
C SER A 56 -7.20 31.36 -16.43
N GLU A 57 -5.94 31.75 -16.32
CA GLU A 57 -4.83 30.98 -16.85
C GLU A 57 -4.99 29.55 -16.31
N SER A 58 -5.28 28.63 -17.22
CA SER A 58 -5.15 27.20 -16.95
C SER A 58 -3.68 26.95 -16.66
N ALA A 59 -3.35 26.82 -15.39
CA ALA A 59 -2.11 26.17 -15.00
C ALA A 59 -2.17 24.78 -15.63
N ASP A 60 -1.36 24.51 -16.62
CA ASP A 60 -1.00 23.17 -17.04
C ASP A 60 -0.41 22.49 -15.80
N GLU A 61 -1.23 21.75 -15.07
CA GLU A 61 -0.72 20.75 -14.14
C GLU A 61 0.07 19.77 -15.03
N ASP A 62 1.41 19.84 -14.94
CA ASP A 62 2.28 18.79 -15.44
C ASP A 62 1.77 17.48 -14.88
N VAL A 63 1.01 16.75 -15.68
CA VAL A 63 0.59 15.39 -15.38
C VAL A 63 1.88 14.58 -15.34
N ALA A 64 2.45 14.45 -14.14
CA ALA A 64 3.59 13.59 -13.90
C ALA A 64 3.21 12.20 -14.42
N VAL A 65 3.86 11.75 -15.47
CA VAL A 65 3.68 10.43 -16.04
C VAL A 65 3.97 9.44 -14.92
N ASP A 66 2.98 8.63 -14.55
CA ASP A 66 3.18 7.51 -13.64
C ASP A 66 4.08 6.49 -14.38
N GLU A 67 5.37 6.44 -14.02
CA GLU A 67 6.33 5.56 -14.69
C GLU A 67 6.06 4.07 -14.39
N GLY A 68 5.02 3.76 -13.64
CA GLY A 68 4.64 2.40 -13.28
C GLY A 68 5.68 1.68 -12.40
N LEU A 69 5.49 0.37 -12.19
CA LEU A 69 6.43 -0.44 -11.42
C LEU A 69 7.73 -0.72 -12.16
N GLY A 70 7.76 -0.61 -13.49
CA GLY A 70 8.94 -0.89 -14.32
C GLY A 70 10.16 -0.03 -13.94
N ALA A 71 9.96 1.24 -13.62
CA ALA A 71 11.02 2.14 -13.16
C ALA A 71 11.61 1.71 -11.81
N ILE A 72 10.78 1.18 -10.92
CA ILE A 72 11.20 0.67 -9.60
C ILE A 72 11.95 -0.66 -9.79
N THR A 73 11.33 -1.62 -10.47
CA THR A 73 11.85 -2.98 -10.61
C THR A 73 13.14 -3.04 -11.43
N GLY A 74 13.34 -2.10 -12.35
CA GLY A 74 14.56 -2.01 -13.15
C GLY A 74 15.83 -1.65 -12.37
N ASN A 75 15.69 -0.89 -11.29
CA ASN A 75 16.84 -0.29 -10.59
C ASN A 75 17.02 -0.72 -9.13
N TRP A 76 16.00 -1.28 -8.48
CA TRP A 76 16.02 -1.52 -7.04
C TRP A 76 17.15 -2.44 -6.57
N LYS A 77 17.53 -3.45 -7.37
CA LYS A 77 18.57 -4.45 -7.03
C LYS A 77 19.94 -3.86 -6.75
N SER A 78 20.21 -2.65 -7.25
CA SER A 78 21.47 -1.92 -7.02
C SER A 78 21.26 -0.64 -6.19
N THR A 79 20.04 -0.38 -5.70
CA THR A 79 19.71 0.87 -5.03
C THR A 79 19.81 0.72 -3.53
N LEU A 80 20.74 1.46 -2.94
CA LEU A 80 20.81 1.64 -1.48
C LEU A 80 19.88 2.78 -1.07
N ILE A 81 19.16 2.59 0.04
CA ILE A 81 18.23 3.60 0.56
C ILE A 81 18.66 3.97 1.98
N THR A 82 18.99 5.25 2.19
CA THR A 82 19.31 5.77 3.52
C THR A 82 18.03 6.05 4.27
N VAL A 83 17.92 5.54 5.48
CA VAL A 83 16.80 5.79 6.40
C VAL A 83 17.21 6.85 7.41
N SER A 84 16.31 7.77 7.73
CA SER A 84 16.51 8.79 8.75
C SER A 84 15.50 8.54 9.90
N PRO A 85 15.85 7.71 10.90
CA PRO A 85 14.94 7.41 11.99
C PRO A 85 14.55 8.67 12.77
N LYS A 86 13.25 8.84 13.06
CA LYS A 86 12.74 9.93 13.90
C LYS A 86 12.95 9.68 15.39
N GLY A 87 13.28 8.45 15.76
CA GLY A 87 13.50 8.00 17.15
C GLY A 87 14.81 7.24 17.32
N ASN A 88 14.95 6.58 18.48
CA ASN A 88 16.16 5.78 18.79
C ASN A 88 16.29 4.52 17.95
N LYS A 89 15.20 4.07 17.36
CA LYS A 89 15.15 2.91 16.43
C LYS A 89 14.25 3.25 15.26
N ALA A 90 14.64 2.80 14.08
CA ALA A 90 13.79 2.89 12.90
C ALA A 90 12.52 2.06 13.08
N ASN A 91 11.42 2.57 12.59
CA ASN A 91 10.11 1.91 12.56
C ASN A 91 9.55 1.89 11.13
N ILE A 92 8.37 1.33 10.95
CA ILE A 92 7.78 1.16 9.61
C ILE A 92 7.53 2.48 8.88
N GLU A 93 7.21 3.56 9.61
CA GLU A 93 7.00 4.88 8.99
C GLU A 93 8.33 5.49 8.49
N ASP A 94 9.44 5.23 9.19
CA ASP A 94 10.77 5.68 8.75
C ASP A 94 11.20 4.93 7.49
N PHE A 95 10.95 3.61 7.42
CA PHE A 95 11.21 2.80 6.22
C PHE A 95 10.35 3.23 5.05
N ALA A 96 9.05 3.44 5.29
CA ALA A 96 8.12 3.90 4.27
C ALA A 96 8.48 5.31 3.77
N GLN A 97 8.86 6.22 4.65
CA GLN A 97 9.33 7.55 4.26
C GLN A 97 10.54 7.46 3.33
N ALA A 98 11.53 6.65 3.69
CA ALA A 98 12.76 6.48 2.90
C ALA A 98 12.49 5.82 1.54
N PHE A 99 11.74 4.70 1.53
CA PHE A 99 11.40 3.98 0.31
C PHE A 99 10.54 4.81 -0.64
N CYS A 100 9.44 5.38 -0.14
CA CYS A 100 8.53 6.17 -0.97
C CYS A 100 9.18 7.45 -1.49
N SER A 101 10.08 8.09 -0.73
CA SER A 101 10.85 9.25 -1.22
C SER A 101 11.84 8.89 -2.32
N LYS A 102 12.33 7.65 -2.36
CA LYS A 102 13.19 7.17 -3.43
C LYS A 102 12.42 6.87 -4.71
N TYR A 103 11.16 6.48 -4.57
CA TYR A 103 10.28 6.03 -5.66
C TYR A 103 8.96 6.80 -5.65
N ASP A 104 9.07 8.14 -5.63
CA ASP A 104 7.93 9.05 -5.49
C ASP A 104 7.14 9.28 -6.79
N SER A 105 7.62 8.78 -7.93
CA SER A 105 6.84 8.75 -9.17
C SER A 105 5.63 7.83 -9.10
N TYR A 106 5.66 6.77 -8.28
CA TYR A 106 4.57 5.84 -8.10
C TYR A 106 3.48 6.39 -7.18
N GLU A 107 2.23 6.47 -7.68
CA GLU A 107 1.14 7.19 -7.02
C GLU A 107 0.82 6.71 -5.59
N PRO A 108 0.73 5.40 -5.26
CA PRO A 108 0.58 4.96 -3.88
C PRO A 108 1.67 5.46 -2.94
N ASN A 109 2.91 5.59 -3.43
CA ASN A 109 4.03 6.12 -2.66
C ASN A 109 3.86 7.62 -2.38
N LYS A 110 3.42 8.42 -3.36
CA LYS A 110 3.09 9.84 -3.15
C LYS A 110 2.03 10.02 -2.07
N LYS A 111 0.98 9.19 -2.08
CA LYS A 111 -0.09 9.24 -1.09
C LYS A 111 0.40 8.83 0.31
N MET A 112 1.26 7.83 0.38
CA MET A 112 1.91 7.46 1.64
C MET A 112 2.77 8.59 2.20
N LEU A 113 3.57 9.26 1.36
CA LEU A 113 4.36 10.43 1.76
C LEU A 113 3.48 11.59 2.26
N LYS A 114 2.38 11.87 1.57
CA LYS A 114 1.40 12.89 1.99
C LYS A 114 0.84 12.57 3.39
N TYR A 115 0.46 11.31 3.62
CA TYR A 115 0.01 10.85 4.93
C TYR A 115 1.11 11.01 6.00
N LEU A 116 2.34 10.54 5.73
CA LEU A 116 3.45 10.58 6.69
C LEU A 116 3.89 12.02 7.04
N ALA A 117 3.72 12.97 6.12
CA ALA A 117 3.99 14.38 6.36
C ALA A 117 2.97 15.01 7.32
N ASN A 118 1.70 14.65 7.23
CA ASN A 118 0.65 15.18 8.11
C ASN A 118 -0.54 14.23 8.23
N PRO A 119 -0.46 13.20 9.10
CA PRO A 119 -1.53 12.21 9.26
C PRO A 119 -2.88 12.81 9.66
N LYS A 120 -2.88 13.94 10.40
CA LYS A 120 -4.11 14.61 10.88
C LYS A 120 -4.84 15.37 9.77
N ALA A 121 -4.11 15.87 8.79
CA ALA A 121 -4.69 16.59 7.64
C ALA A 121 -5.04 15.64 6.49
N PHE A 122 -4.70 14.35 6.57
CA PHE A 122 -5.04 13.36 5.57
C PHE A 122 -6.54 13.02 5.68
N ASP A 123 -7.32 13.64 4.82
CA ASP A 123 -8.78 13.49 4.80
C ASP A 123 -9.18 12.20 4.07
N LYS A 124 -9.48 11.17 4.83
CA LYS A 124 -9.83 9.84 4.30
C LYS A 124 -11.10 9.86 3.42
N GLU A 125 -11.97 10.85 3.57
CA GLU A 125 -13.21 10.95 2.79
C GLU A 125 -12.99 11.61 1.43
N LYS A 126 -11.95 12.43 1.31
CA LYS A 126 -11.60 13.13 0.06
C LYS A 126 -10.52 12.42 -0.74
N GLU A 127 -9.77 11.54 -0.11
CA GLU A 127 -8.70 10.80 -0.79
C GLU A 127 -9.25 9.49 -1.32
N VAL A 128 -9.00 9.21 -2.59
CA VAL A 128 -9.29 7.92 -3.21
C VAL A 128 -8.37 6.79 -2.74
N TYR A 129 -7.27 7.14 -2.08
CA TYR A 129 -6.35 6.20 -1.44
C TYR A 129 -6.58 6.12 0.06
N GLY A 130 -6.72 4.90 0.59
CA GLY A 130 -6.66 4.64 2.01
C GLY A 130 -5.24 4.38 2.45
N VAL A 131 -4.80 5.02 3.55
CA VAL A 131 -3.52 4.70 4.20
C VAL A 131 -3.77 4.07 5.57
N ILE A 132 -3.15 2.93 5.83
CA ILE A 132 -3.14 2.24 7.12
C ILE A 132 -1.71 2.27 7.64
N SER A 133 -1.49 2.80 8.85
CA SER A 133 -0.22 2.72 9.55
C SER A 133 -0.42 2.01 10.89
N ASP A 134 0.23 0.87 11.07
CA ASP A 134 0.25 0.09 12.30
C ASP A 134 1.70 -0.06 12.78
N VAL A 135 2.21 1.01 13.38
CA VAL A 135 3.60 1.09 13.87
C VAL A 135 3.88 0.00 14.89
N SER A 136 2.89 -0.38 15.71
CA SER A 136 3.05 -1.39 16.77
C SER A 136 3.32 -2.78 16.20
N ASN A 137 2.76 -3.11 15.05
CA ASN A 137 2.96 -4.37 14.35
C ASN A 137 3.97 -4.25 13.18
N GLY A 138 4.51 -3.06 12.93
CA GLY A 138 5.50 -2.86 11.88
C GLY A 138 4.92 -2.98 10.47
N TYR A 139 3.70 -2.46 10.26
CA TYR A 139 2.99 -2.54 8.98
C TYR A 139 2.49 -1.18 8.53
N ILE A 140 2.59 -0.90 7.23
CA ILE A 140 1.98 0.26 6.59
C ILE A 140 1.53 -0.09 5.17
N SER A 141 0.42 0.49 4.73
CA SER A 141 -0.05 0.34 3.36
C SER A 141 -0.71 1.61 2.83
N SER A 142 -0.64 1.82 1.52
CA SER A 142 -1.39 2.81 0.77
C SER A 142 -2.09 2.10 -0.39
N CYS A 143 -3.42 2.11 -0.39
CA CYS A 143 -4.24 1.40 -1.37
C CYS A 143 -5.21 2.36 -2.05
N LEU A 144 -5.34 2.27 -3.38
CA LEU A 144 -6.38 2.94 -4.15
C LEU A 144 -7.71 2.19 -3.98
N TRP A 145 -8.78 2.91 -3.66
CA TRP A 145 -10.14 2.38 -3.48
C TRP A 145 -11.00 2.54 -4.75
N THR A 146 -10.44 2.23 -5.90
CA THR A 146 -11.14 2.28 -7.19
C THR A 146 -11.21 0.89 -7.83
N GLU A 147 -11.78 0.83 -9.03
CA GLU A 147 -11.84 -0.41 -9.82
C GLU A 147 -10.46 -0.92 -10.26
N ILE A 148 -9.41 -0.12 -10.07
CA ILE A 148 -8.04 -0.46 -10.44
C ILE A 148 -7.23 -0.68 -9.17
N ASP A 149 -6.72 -1.89 -8.99
CA ASP A 149 -5.87 -2.20 -7.84
C ASP A 149 -4.49 -1.57 -7.99
N ARG A 150 -4.25 -0.52 -7.21
CA ARG A 150 -2.93 0.08 -7.05
C ARG A 150 -2.60 0.22 -5.58
N PHE A 151 -1.50 -0.38 -5.16
CA PHE A 151 -1.08 -0.26 -3.77
C PHE A 151 0.43 -0.44 -3.56
N THR A 152 0.88 0.08 -2.41
CA THR A 152 2.13 -0.28 -1.77
C THR A 152 1.84 -0.78 -0.37
N LYS A 153 2.27 -2.00 -0.04
CA LYS A 153 2.23 -2.57 1.31
C LYS A 153 3.66 -2.79 1.78
N MET A 154 3.95 -2.46 3.04
CA MET A 154 5.27 -2.67 3.65
C MET A 154 5.13 -3.24 5.05
N CYS A 155 6.05 -4.11 5.42
CA CYS A 155 6.22 -4.55 6.79
C CYS A 155 7.69 -4.85 7.07
N TYR A 156 8.05 -5.09 8.36
CA TYR A 156 9.40 -5.49 8.68
C TYR A 156 9.47 -6.59 9.74
N TRP A 157 10.57 -7.32 9.74
CA TRP A 157 10.89 -8.37 10.70
C TRP A 157 12.23 -8.08 11.38
N ASN A 158 12.30 -8.32 12.68
CA ASN A 158 13.56 -8.22 13.41
C ASN A 158 14.37 -9.50 13.21
N ARG A 159 15.60 -9.38 12.73
CA ARG A 159 16.55 -10.45 12.53
C ARG A 159 17.36 -10.75 13.81
N LYS A 160 17.90 -11.96 13.91
CA LYS A 160 18.73 -12.39 15.06
C LYS A 160 20.05 -11.64 15.17
N ASN A 161 20.57 -11.13 14.05
CA ASN A 161 21.79 -10.32 13.99
C ASN A 161 21.61 -8.85 14.41
N GLY A 162 20.39 -8.44 14.78
CA GLY A 162 20.04 -7.06 15.12
C GLY A 162 19.62 -6.18 13.96
N HIS A 163 19.71 -6.66 12.72
CA HIS A 163 19.18 -5.99 11.53
C HIS A 163 17.65 -6.13 11.45
N GLN A 164 17.04 -5.47 10.48
CA GLN A 164 15.64 -5.60 10.17
C GLN A 164 15.48 -5.95 8.69
N LEU A 165 14.69 -6.98 8.39
CA LEU A 165 14.25 -7.27 7.04
C LEU A 165 13.03 -6.40 6.74
N VAL A 166 13.08 -5.60 5.70
CA VAL A 166 11.94 -4.78 5.23
C VAL A 166 11.40 -5.39 3.96
N GLY A 167 10.13 -5.77 3.95
CA GLY A 167 9.42 -6.28 2.78
C GLY A 167 8.48 -5.23 2.20
N VAL A 168 8.46 -5.15 0.88
CA VAL A 168 7.58 -4.28 0.10
C VAL A 168 6.85 -5.12 -0.93
N PHE A 169 5.55 -4.98 -1.05
CA PHE A 169 4.75 -5.56 -2.11
C PHE A 169 3.91 -4.47 -2.76
N MET A 170 3.94 -4.43 -4.09
CA MET A 170 3.26 -3.41 -4.89
C MET A 170 2.46 -4.07 -6.00
N ILE A 171 1.32 -3.49 -6.34
CA ILE A 171 0.53 -3.83 -7.54
C ILE A 171 0.19 -2.54 -8.27
N ASN A 172 0.43 -2.53 -9.57
CA ASN A 172 0.03 -1.47 -10.48
C ASN A 172 -0.99 -2.02 -11.47
N GLY A 173 -2.26 -1.98 -11.09
CA GLY A 173 -3.36 -2.34 -11.98
C GLY A 173 -3.56 -1.29 -13.07
N SER A 174 -4.09 -1.72 -14.22
CA SER A 174 -4.47 -0.89 -15.36
C SER A 174 -5.83 -1.36 -15.90
N GLU A 175 -6.63 -0.42 -16.41
CA GLU A 175 -7.93 -0.76 -17.03
C GLU A 175 -7.79 -1.61 -18.31
N ASN A 176 -6.65 -1.52 -18.98
CA ASN A 176 -6.46 -2.09 -20.31
C ASN A 176 -5.34 -3.12 -20.40
N GLU A 177 -4.58 -3.33 -19.34
CA GLU A 177 -3.40 -4.18 -19.31
C GLU A 177 -3.43 -5.13 -18.11
N GLU A 178 -2.64 -6.18 -18.14
CA GLU A 178 -2.45 -7.06 -16.99
C GLU A 178 -1.78 -6.27 -15.85
N ALA A 179 -2.22 -6.52 -14.62
CA ALA A 179 -1.63 -5.87 -13.45
C ALA A 179 -0.16 -6.28 -13.29
N GLU A 180 0.70 -5.30 -13.06
CA GLU A 180 2.09 -5.56 -12.72
C GLU A 180 2.22 -5.78 -11.22
N ASN A 181 2.91 -6.84 -10.82
CA ASN A 181 3.21 -7.18 -9.44
C ASN A 181 4.70 -7.05 -9.17
N ALA A 182 5.07 -6.53 -8.01
CA ALA A 182 6.46 -6.50 -7.58
C ALA A 182 6.58 -6.72 -6.07
N PHE A 183 7.52 -7.56 -5.66
CA PHE A 183 7.94 -7.68 -4.27
C PHE A 183 9.45 -7.45 -4.14
N LEU A 184 9.83 -6.75 -3.08
CA LEU A 184 11.18 -6.32 -2.82
C LEU A 184 11.52 -6.59 -1.36
N PHE A 185 12.73 -7.03 -1.08
CA PHE A 185 13.22 -7.19 0.28
C PHE A 185 14.53 -6.45 0.47
N TYR A 186 14.66 -5.78 1.61
CA TYR A 186 15.84 -5.03 1.99
C TYR A 186 16.32 -5.47 3.38
N ASP A 187 17.62 -5.63 3.55
CA ASP A 187 18.26 -5.72 4.84
C ASP A 187 18.61 -4.32 5.34
N PHE A 188 18.02 -3.90 6.45
CA PHE A 188 18.32 -2.64 7.11
C PHE A 188 19.36 -2.86 8.21
N ASP A 189 20.52 -2.21 8.07
CA ASP A 189 21.55 -2.17 9.10
C ASP A 189 21.37 -0.90 9.95
N PRO A 190 21.05 -1.04 11.25
CA PRO A 190 20.85 0.11 12.15
C PRO A 190 22.15 0.87 12.47
N ASN A 191 23.33 0.31 12.20
CA ASN A 191 24.60 0.98 12.44
C ASN A 191 24.92 1.98 11.32
N THR A 192 24.48 1.69 10.10
CA THR A 192 24.69 2.54 8.92
C THR A 192 23.43 3.30 8.52
N ASN A 193 22.29 2.96 9.09
CA ASN A 193 20.96 3.44 8.70
C ASN A 193 20.69 3.25 7.20
N THR A 194 21.10 2.11 6.64
CA THR A 194 20.98 1.84 5.21
C THR A 194 20.16 0.57 4.97
N MET A 195 19.20 0.65 4.06
CA MET A 195 18.51 -0.51 3.48
C MET A 195 19.25 -0.95 2.22
N THR A 196 19.73 -2.19 2.22
CA THR A 196 20.40 -2.84 1.09
C THR A 196 19.49 -3.93 0.52
N PRO A 197 19.32 -4.06 -0.80
CA PRO A 197 18.52 -5.14 -1.39
C PRO A 197 18.96 -6.52 -0.90
N ASP A 198 18.03 -7.32 -0.39
CA ASP A 198 18.28 -8.69 0.07
C ASP A 198 17.86 -9.70 -0.98
N MET A 199 18.78 -9.98 -1.90
CA MET A 199 18.53 -10.88 -3.02
C MET A 199 18.36 -12.35 -2.60
N ASP A 200 18.87 -12.75 -1.44
CA ASP A 200 18.74 -14.14 -0.99
C ASP A 200 17.33 -14.39 -0.46
N VAL A 201 16.75 -13.44 0.27
CA VAL A 201 15.33 -13.51 0.66
C VAL A 201 14.42 -13.42 -0.57
N CYS A 202 14.72 -12.52 -1.53
CA CYS A 202 13.96 -12.45 -2.77
C CYS A 202 13.91 -13.79 -3.49
N LYS A 203 15.03 -14.49 -3.67
CA LYS A 203 15.08 -15.81 -4.31
C LYS A 203 14.23 -16.86 -3.59
N VAL A 204 14.15 -16.81 -2.26
CA VAL A 204 13.29 -17.73 -1.49
C VAL A 204 11.82 -17.51 -1.83
N VAL A 205 11.39 -16.24 -1.88
CA VAL A 205 10.01 -15.87 -2.21
C VAL A 205 9.72 -16.11 -3.69
N GLU A 206 10.63 -15.74 -4.60
CA GLU A 206 10.53 -15.98 -6.05
C GLU A 206 10.27 -17.45 -6.37
N LYS A 207 10.98 -18.36 -5.70
CA LYS A 207 10.83 -19.79 -5.92
C LYS A 207 9.40 -20.30 -5.66
N VAL A 208 8.63 -19.59 -4.83
CA VAL A 208 7.25 -19.95 -4.49
C VAL A 208 6.27 -19.12 -5.30
N ALA A 209 6.46 -17.81 -5.37
CA ALA A 209 5.55 -16.88 -6.03
C ALA A 209 5.59 -17.00 -7.56
N LEU A 210 6.76 -17.27 -8.15
CA LEU A 210 6.93 -17.39 -9.60
C LEU A 210 6.97 -18.86 -10.06
N ASP A 211 6.18 -19.70 -9.41
CA ASP A 211 6.03 -21.09 -9.85
C ASP A 211 5.29 -21.13 -11.19
N LYS A 212 5.96 -21.72 -12.20
CA LYS A 212 5.50 -21.78 -13.59
C LYS A 212 4.17 -22.51 -13.81
N ASP A 213 3.72 -23.29 -12.82
CA ASP A 213 2.47 -24.02 -12.89
C ASP A 213 1.26 -23.11 -12.58
N PHE A 214 1.51 -21.86 -12.22
CA PHE A 214 0.49 -20.85 -11.91
C PHE A 214 0.58 -19.64 -12.87
N ALA A 215 -0.57 -19.04 -13.12
CA ALA A 215 -0.68 -17.90 -14.03
C ALA A 215 -0.32 -16.56 -13.37
N ASP A 216 -0.57 -16.44 -12.04
CA ASP A 216 -0.35 -15.21 -11.29
C ASP A 216 -0.19 -15.52 -9.80
N TYR A 217 0.22 -14.52 -9.01
CA TYR A 217 0.38 -14.64 -7.56
C TYR A 217 0.00 -13.35 -6.82
N ALA A 218 -0.31 -13.48 -5.52
CA ALA A 218 -0.37 -12.37 -4.59
C ALA A 218 0.38 -12.72 -3.30
N LEU A 219 1.04 -11.72 -2.70
CA LEU A 219 1.67 -11.84 -1.40
C LEU A 219 0.85 -11.08 -0.35
N GLU A 220 0.47 -11.76 0.71
CA GLU A 220 -0.10 -11.11 1.88
C GLU A 220 1.00 -10.88 2.92
N LEU A 221 1.53 -9.65 2.94
CA LEU A 221 2.47 -9.21 3.96
C LEU A 221 1.74 -9.09 5.31
N PRO A 222 2.27 -9.66 6.40
CA PRO A 222 1.55 -9.74 7.66
C PRO A 222 1.42 -8.37 8.34
N GLN A 223 0.17 -7.93 8.56
CA GLN A 223 -0.10 -6.85 9.51
C GLN A 223 0.03 -7.37 10.96
N LYS A 224 -0.34 -8.64 11.19
CA LYS A 224 -0.17 -9.34 12.46
C LYS A 224 0.50 -10.68 12.21
N GLY A 225 1.38 -11.08 13.11
CA GLY A 225 2.16 -12.30 12.91
C GLY A 225 3.49 -12.05 12.23
N LYS A 226 4.04 -13.06 11.54
CA LYS A 226 5.36 -12.98 10.92
C LYS A 226 5.47 -13.76 9.61
N ASP A 227 4.47 -14.54 9.28
CA ASP A 227 4.53 -15.43 8.10
C ASP A 227 3.90 -14.71 6.90
N ILE A 228 4.42 -14.99 5.71
CA ILE A 228 3.87 -14.47 4.44
C ILE A 228 2.98 -15.55 3.85
N GLU A 229 1.74 -15.19 3.53
CA GLU A 229 0.85 -16.03 2.74
C GLU A 229 1.05 -15.70 1.26
N VAL A 230 1.25 -16.73 0.45
CA VAL A 230 1.39 -16.64 -1.01
C VAL A 230 0.17 -17.29 -1.63
N LYS A 231 -0.64 -16.52 -2.34
CA LYS A 231 -1.77 -16.99 -3.13
C LYS A 231 -1.33 -17.16 -4.56
N LEU A 232 -1.48 -18.35 -5.09
CA LEU A 232 -1.11 -18.73 -6.45
C LEU A 232 -2.39 -19.01 -7.23
N TYR A 233 -2.52 -18.41 -8.39
CA TYR A 233 -3.71 -18.47 -9.24
C TYR A 233 -3.45 -19.33 -10.46
N SER A 234 -4.28 -20.36 -10.69
CA SER A 234 -4.29 -21.16 -11.90
C SER A 234 -5.60 -21.01 -12.65
N ASP A 235 -5.54 -20.93 -13.98
CA ASP A 235 -6.72 -20.88 -14.83
C ASP A 235 -7.45 -22.24 -14.75
N ASN A 236 -8.72 -22.23 -14.36
CA ASN A 236 -9.52 -23.44 -14.25
C ASN A 236 -10.33 -23.76 -15.53
N GLY A 237 -10.15 -22.98 -16.59
CA GLY A 237 -10.84 -23.18 -17.88
C GLY A 237 -12.30 -22.75 -17.90
N GLU A 238 -12.89 -22.35 -16.77
CA GLU A 238 -14.28 -21.94 -16.58
C GLU A 238 -14.36 -20.48 -16.14
N ASP A 239 -13.93 -19.50 -16.91
CA ASP A 239 -14.03 -18.08 -16.57
C ASP A 239 -13.63 -17.75 -15.09
N GLY A 240 -12.71 -18.50 -14.47
CA GLY A 240 -12.30 -18.35 -13.08
C GLY A 240 -10.88 -18.82 -12.81
N TYR A 241 -10.48 -18.74 -11.55
CA TYR A 241 -9.18 -19.20 -11.07
C TYR A 241 -9.35 -20.15 -9.89
N ASP A 242 -8.55 -21.21 -9.86
CA ASP A 242 -8.29 -21.96 -8.65
C ASP A 242 -7.19 -21.26 -7.85
N ILE A 243 -7.34 -21.23 -6.54
CA ILE A 243 -6.38 -20.59 -5.65
C ILE A 243 -5.67 -21.67 -4.84
N THR A 244 -4.34 -21.69 -4.91
CA THR A 244 -3.49 -22.50 -4.03
C THR A 244 -2.78 -21.56 -3.06
N GLU A 245 -2.93 -21.82 -1.76
CA GLU A 245 -2.28 -21.04 -0.71
C GLU A 245 -1.01 -21.76 -0.24
N LYS A 246 0.10 -21.01 -0.15
CA LYS A 246 1.38 -21.48 0.41
C LYS A 246 1.78 -20.56 1.54
N LEU A 247 2.38 -21.12 2.57
CA LEU A 247 2.84 -20.39 3.74
C LEU A 247 4.37 -20.33 3.78
N LEU A 248 4.92 -19.10 3.77
CA LEU A 248 6.32 -18.83 4.01
C LEU A 248 6.51 -18.44 5.47
N LYS A 249 7.03 -19.39 6.27
CA LYS A 249 7.22 -19.21 7.71
C LYS A 249 8.51 -18.47 8.03
N TRP A 250 8.42 -17.43 8.86
CA TRP A 250 9.57 -16.69 9.36
C TRP A 250 10.41 -17.52 10.35
N ASN A 251 11.70 -17.65 10.11
CA ASN A 251 12.64 -18.44 10.95
C ASN A 251 13.55 -17.58 11.83
N GLY A 252 13.39 -16.24 11.77
CA GLY A 252 14.21 -15.28 12.52
C GLY A 252 15.35 -14.65 11.71
N ASP A 253 15.46 -15.00 10.42
CA ASP A 253 16.45 -14.45 9.50
C ASP A 253 15.93 -14.35 8.06
N SER A 254 15.20 -15.36 7.61
CA SER A 254 14.62 -15.50 6.28
C SER A 254 13.30 -16.27 6.37
N PHE A 255 12.79 -16.74 5.25
CA PHE A 255 11.58 -17.54 5.18
C PHE A 255 11.86 -18.99 4.80
N THR A 256 10.97 -19.86 5.18
CA THR A 256 10.99 -21.29 4.82
C THR A 256 9.58 -21.68 4.38
N LEU A 257 9.47 -22.30 3.20
CA LEU A 257 8.19 -22.86 2.74
C LEU A 257 7.77 -23.99 3.70
N VAL A 258 6.54 -23.90 4.19
CA VAL A 258 5.92 -25.00 4.95
C VAL A 258 5.51 -26.07 3.94
N ALA A 259 6.01 -27.28 4.10
CA ALA A 259 5.52 -28.42 3.34
C ALA A 259 4.08 -28.73 3.77
N GLU A 260 3.22 -29.00 2.81
CA GLU A 260 1.85 -29.50 3.04
C GLU A 260 1.87 -30.90 3.63
#